data_a3590a6c99247ea721ac261006258d82
#
_entry.id   a3590a6c99247ea721ac261006258d82
#
_cell.length_a   1.000
_cell.length_b   1.000
_cell.length_c   1.000
_cell.angle_alpha   90.00
_cell.angle_beta   90.00
_cell.angle_gamma   90.00
#
_symmetry.space_group_name_H-M   'P 1'
#
loop_
_entity.id
_entity.type
_entity.pdbx_description
1 polymer ?
#
loop_
_entity_poly.entity_id
_entity_poly.type
_entity_poly.pdbx_seq_one_letter_code
_entity_poly.pdbx_strand_id
1 'polypeptide(L)'
;MTSERPEIVALGEKPELGVVPENMHAFLVRQDRFGVPEDAWQREVIPVPEIGPKDVLVYVMATGINYNNVWAALGYPVDVIADRQKKGEPEDF
;
A
#
# COMPACT_ATOMS: atom_id res chain seq x y z
N MET A 1 -27.63 -14.59 -1.37
CA MET A 1 -26.56 -14.56 -2.36
C MET A 1 -25.25 -14.24 -1.67
N THR A 2 -24.32 -15.09 -1.81
CA THR A 2 -22.99 -14.78 -1.37
C THR A 2 -22.28 -14.02 -2.48
N SER A 3 -22.01 -12.77 -2.26
CA SER A 3 -21.10 -12.06 -3.13
C SER A 3 -19.69 -12.52 -2.80
N GLU A 4 -19.13 -13.30 -3.67
CA GLU A 4 -17.71 -13.60 -3.56
C GLU A 4 -16.93 -12.31 -3.77
N ARG A 5 -15.92 -12.10 -2.94
CA ARG A 5 -15.01 -10.99 -3.13
C ARG A 5 -14.20 -11.23 -4.39
N PRO A 6 -14.09 -10.26 -5.29
CA PRO A 6 -13.20 -10.40 -6.43
C PRO A 6 -11.76 -10.56 -5.93
N GLU A 7 -10.96 -11.31 -6.67
CA GLU A 7 -9.56 -11.49 -6.30
C GLU A 7 -8.82 -10.16 -6.36
N ILE A 8 -9.02 -9.40 -7.41
CA ILE A 8 -8.42 -8.08 -7.60
C ILE A 8 -9.23 -7.29 -8.62
N VAL A 9 -9.19 -5.97 -8.50
CA VAL A 9 -9.80 -5.07 -9.50
C VAL A 9 -8.70 -4.57 -10.43
N ALA A 10 -8.98 -4.57 -11.72
CA ALA A 10 -8.01 -4.12 -12.72
C ALA A 10 -7.61 -2.66 -12.52
N LEU A 11 -6.38 -2.34 -12.92
CA LEU A 11 -5.91 -0.95 -12.88
C LEU A 11 -6.81 -0.05 -13.72
N GLY A 12 -7.13 1.12 -13.16
CA GLY A 12 -8.01 2.08 -13.81
C GLY A 12 -9.48 1.80 -13.61
N GLU A 13 -9.85 0.70 -13.00
CA GLU A 13 -11.22 0.37 -12.64
C GLU A 13 -11.42 0.52 -11.14
N LYS A 14 -12.65 0.77 -10.74
CA LYS A 14 -13.02 0.80 -9.32
C LYS A 14 -14.01 -0.32 -9.03
N PRO A 15 -13.99 -0.90 -7.83
CA PRO A 15 -15.00 -1.88 -7.45
C PRO A 15 -16.37 -1.20 -7.29
N GLU A 16 -17.42 -1.99 -7.35
CA GLU A 16 -18.75 -1.51 -7.01
C GLU A 16 -18.79 -1.06 -5.55
N LEU A 17 -19.68 -0.14 -5.25
CA LEU A 17 -19.85 0.37 -3.90
C LEU A 17 -20.13 -0.77 -2.92
N GLY A 18 -19.35 -0.84 -1.85
CA GLY A 18 -19.48 -1.87 -0.82
C GLY A 18 -18.73 -3.17 -1.12
N VAL A 19 -18.15 -3.30 -2.31
CA VAL A 19 -17.37 -4.49 -2.69
C VAL A 19 -15.90 -4.26 -2.37
N VAL A 20 -15.32 -5.16 -1.59
CA VAL A 20 -13.90 -5.10 -1.21
C VAL A 20 -13.18 -6.30 -1.84
N PRO A 21 -12.24 -6.09 -2.76
CA PRO A 21 -11.47 -7.19 -3.33
C PRO A 21 -10.51 -7.80 -2.30
N GLU A 22 -10.05 -9.01 -2.56
CA GLU A 22 -9.10 -9.67 -1.67
C GLU A 22 -7.72 -9.03 -1.72
N ASN A 23 -7.30 -8.58 -2.90
CA ASN A 23 -5.99 -7.99 -3.15
C ASN A 23 -6.12 -6.63 -3.81
N MET A 24 -5.04 -5.89 -3.78
CA MET A 24 -4.98 -4.56 -4.38
C MET A 24 -3.61 -4.31 -5.01
N HIS A 25 -3.59 -3.40 -5.97
CA HIS A 25 -2.34 -2.86 -6.50
C HIS A 25 -1.86 -1.76 -5.56
N ALA A 26 -0.56 -1.75 -5.30
CA ALA A 26 0.05 -0.72 -4.47
C ALA A 26 1.47 -0.44 -4.95
N PHE A 27 1.92 0.80 -4.80
CA PHE A 27 3.33 1.14 -4.94
C PHE A 27 3.98 1.03 -3.58
N LEU A 28 4.99 0.18 -3.48
CA LEU A 28 5.66 -0.13 -2.23
C LEU A 28 7.15 0.11 -2.34
N VAL A 29 7.73 0.45 -1.19
CA VAL A 29 9.16 0.49 -0.97
C VAL A 29 9.52 -0.72 -0.11
N ARG A 30 10.67 -1.35 -0.39
CA ARG A 30 11.21 -2.45 0.40
C ARG A 30 12.64 -2.12 0.80
N GLN A 31 13.08 -2.62 1.95
CA GLN A 31 14.44 -2.35 2.45
C GLN A 31 15.53 -2.77 1.47
N ASP A 32 15.33 -3.89 0.78
CA ASP A 32 16.29 -4.41 -0.20
C ASP A 32 16.32 -3.62 -1.50
N ARG A 33 15.41 -2.65 -1.67
CA ARG A 33 15.33 -1.80 -2.86
C ARG A 33 15.61 -0.33 -2.58
N PHE A 34 16.02 0.03 -1.37
CA PHE A 34 16.35 1.43 -1.06
C PHE A 34 17.41 1.96 -2.02
N GLY A 35 17.21 3.18 -2.48
CA GLY A 35 18.11 3.84 -3.41
C GLY A 35 17.37 4.79 -4.33
N VAL A 36 17.69 4.70 -5.63
CA VAL A 36 17.04 5.55 -6.63
C VAL A 36 15.53 5.34 -6.61
N PRO A 37 14.73 6.43 -6.45
CA PRO A 37 13.27 6.30 -6.35
C PRO A 37 12.61 5.53 -7.49
N GLU A 38 13.11 5.67 -8.71
CA GLU A 38 12.56 4.96 -9.87
C GLU A 38 12.65 3.44 -9.72
N ASP A 39 13.66 2.95 -9.01
CA ASP A 39 13.86 1.53 -8.77
C ASP A 39 13.24 1.08 -7.45
N ALA A 40 13.23 1.96 -6.44
CA ALA A 40 12.75 1.64 -5.10
C ALA A 40 11.23 1.49 -5.06
N TRP A 41 10.50 2.39 -5.72
CA TRP A 41 9.05 2.34 -5.80
C TRP A 41 8.62 1.38 -6.90
N GLN A 42 8.02 0.25 -6.50
CA GLN A 42 7.53 -0.74 -7.44
C GLN A 42 6.08 -1.08 -7.15
N ARG A 43 5.31 -1.32 -8.21
CA ARG A 43 3.93 -1.76 -8.07
C ARG A 43 3.91 -3.24 -7.71
N GLU A 44 3.19 -3.55 -6.66
CA GLU A 44 3.00 -4.91 -6.18
C GLU A 44 1.51 -5.18 -5.99
N VAL A 45 1.17 -6.46 -5.95
CA VAL A 45 -0.16 -6.90 -5.56
C VAL A 45 -0.05 -7.41 -4.13
N ILE A 46 -0.82 -6.80 -3.24
CA ILE A 46 -0.84 -7.16 -1.82
C ILE A 46 -2.28 -7.37 -1.35
N PRO A 47 -2.47 -8.10 -0.26
CA PRO A 47 -3.81 -8.25 0.32
C PRO A 47 -4.35 -6.88 0.74
N VAL A 48 -5.66 -6.69 0.55
CA VAL A 48 -6.33 -5.53 1.12
C VAL A 48 -6.29 -5.69 2.65
N PRO A 49 -5.90 -4.65 3.40
CA PRO A 49 -5.78 -4.77 4.85
C PRO A 49 -7.12 -5.06 5.52
N GLU A 50 -7.08 -5.84 6.56
CA GLU A 50 -8.24 -6.04 7.42
C GLU A 50 -8.39 -4.83 8.35
N ILE A 51 -9.64 -4.47 8.61
CA ILE A 51 -9.94 -3.34 9.49
C ILE A 51 -10.55 -3.81 10.79
N GLY A 52 -10.22 -3.11 11.87
CA GLY A 52 -10.84 -3.30 13.17
C GLY A 52 -12.14 -2.51 13.30
N PRO A 53 -12.84 -2.64 14.45
CA PRO A 53 -14.15 -2.02 14.62
C PRO A 53 -14.14 -0.50 14.64
N LYS A 54 -12.98 0.12 14.82
CA LYS A 54 -12.83 1.58 14.83
C LYS A 54 -12.13 2.13 13.60
N ASP A 55 -11.82 1.26 12.65
CA ASP A 55 -11.10 1.65 11.43
C ASP A 55 -12.07 1.91 10.30
N VAL A 56 -11.59 2.64 9.32
CA VAL A 56 -12.32 2.91 8.08
C VAL A 56 -11.46 2.46 6.91
N LEU A 57 -12.05 1.72 5.99
CA LEU A 57 -11.39 1.33 4.75
C LEU A 57 -11.75 2.35 3.66
N VAL A 58 -10.72 2.96 3.08
CA VAL A 58 -10.89 4.01 2.07
C VAL A 58 -10.38 3.51 0.72
N TYR A 59 -11.18 3.67 -0.32
CA TYR A 59 -10.72 3.47 -1.68
C TYR A 59 -10.02 4.75 -2.14
N VAL A 60 -8.70 4.65 -2.31
CA VAL A 60 -7.88 5.79 -2.73
C VAL A 60 -8.03 6.00 -4.23
N MET A 61 -8.51 7.17 -4.63
CA MET A 61 -8.69 7.52 -6.04
C MET A 61 -7.53 8.35 -6.59
N ALA A 62 -6.87 9.11 -5.73
CA ALA A 62 -5.72 9.92 -6.08
C ALA A 62 -4.90 10.23 -4.85
N THR A 63 -3.61 10.44 -5.06
CA THR A 63 -2.70 10.83 -3.99
C THR A 63 -1.66 11.80 -4.53
N GLY A 64 -1.19 12.70 -3.66
CA GLY A 64 -0.12 13.61 -4.01
C GLY A 64 1.24 12.96 -3.81
N ILE A 65 2.19 13.36 -4.63
CA ILE A 65 3.59 12.98 -4.48
C ILE A 65 4.35 14.19 -3.94
N ASN A 66 5.18 13.97 -2.94
CA ASN A 66 6.02 15.01 -2.37
C ASN A 66 7.41 14.46 -2.04
N TYR A 67 8.27 15.31 -1.50
CA TYR A 67 9.67 14.92 -1.26
C TYR A 67 9.82 13.80 -0.24
N ASN A 68 8.84 13.58 0.63
CA ASN A 68 8.87 12.46 1.56
C ASN A 68 8.89 11.10 0.83
N ASN A 69 8.33 11.03 -0.37
CA ASN A 69 8.39 9.82 -1.19
C ASN A 69 9.83 9.50 -1.61
N VAL A 70 10.63 10.54 -1.87
CA VAL A 70 12.05 10.37 -2.18
C VAL A 70 12.81 9.86 -0.96
N TRP A 71 12.58 10.45 0.21
CA TRP A 71 13.22 10.01 1.44
C TRP A 71 12.86 8.57 1.80
N ALA A 72 11.61 8.19 1.64
CA ALA A 72 11.18 6.81 1.87
C ALA A 72 11.91 5.83 0.94
N ALA A 73 12.06 6.20 -0.33
CA ALA A 73 12.77 5.38 -1.32
C ALA A 73 14.24 5.21 -1.00
N LEU A 74 14.87 6.26 -0.47
CA LEU A 74 16.28 6.22 -0.08
C LEU A 74 16.51 5.50 1.26
N GLY A 75 15.50 5.42 2.10
CA GLY A 75 15.66 4.92 3.46
C GLY A 75 16.43 5.88 4.37
N TYR A 76 16.54 7.14 3.98
CA TYR A 76 17.31 8.17 4.67
C TYR A 76 16.53 9.49 4.61
N PRO A 77 16.49 10.28 5.67
CA PRO A 77 17.16 10.12 6.96
C PRO A 77 16.54 9.07 7.90
N VAL A 78 15.37 8.55 7.59
CA VAL A 78 14.68 7.56 8.44
C VAL A 78 14.33 6.33 7.61
N ASP A 79 14.68 5.16 8.13
CA ASP A 79 14.20 3.90 7.58
C ASP A 79 12.79 3.64 8.13
N VAL A 80 11.78 4.00 7.35
CA VAL A 80 10.38 3.90 7.76
C VAL A 80 9.93 2.45 7.96
N ILE A 81 10.54 1.50 7.26
CA ILE A 81 10.23 0.08 7.39
C ILE A 81 10.74 -0.44 8.74
N ALA A 82 11.99 -0.12 9.09
CA ALA A 82 12.56 -0.48 10.38
C ALA A 82 11.78 0.15 11.53
N ASP A 83 11.33 1.39 11.38
CA ASP A 83 10.51 2.06 12.38
C ASP A 83 9.19 1.34 12.60
N ARG A 84 8.54 0.89 11.53
CA ARG A 84 7.30 0.11 11.62
C ARG A 84 7.53 -1.25 12.27
N GLN A 85 8.63 -1.91 11.96
CA GLN A 85 9.00 -3.17 12.58
C GLN A 85 9.14 -3.02 14.10
N LYS A 86 9.78 -1.94 14.55
CA LYS A 86 9.92 -1.65 15.98
C LYS A 86 8.59 -1.43 16.67
N LYS A 87 7.63 -0.85 15.98
CA LYS A 87 6.29 -0.57 16.52
C LYS A 87 5.34 -1.74 16.39
N GLY A 88 5.76 -2.83 15.74
CA GLY A 88 4.90 -3.97 15.48
C GLY A 88 3.81 -3.67 14.46
N GLU A 89 3.97 -2.64 13.66
CA GLU A 89 3.05 -2.27 12.59
C GLU A 89 3.36 -3.03 11.30
N PRO A 90 2.41 -3.12 10.37
CA PRO A 90 2.67 -3.73 9.07
C PRO A 90 3.80 -3.00 8.32
N GLU A 91 4.62 -3.75 7.61
CA GLU A 91 5.72 -3.20 6.83
C GLU A 91 5.29 -2.60 5.51
N ASP A 92 4.12 -2.97 5.02
CA ASP A 92 3.61 -2.52 3.72
C ASP A 92 3.08 -1.09 3.81
N PHE A 93 3.50 -0.28 2.86
CA PHE A 93 3.09 1.11 2.74
C PHE A 93 2.42 1.36 1.41
#